data_7f946d997e570eaa98683a1309c5ff4d
#
_entry.id   7f946d997e570eaa98683a1309c5ff4d
#
_cell.length_a   1.000
_cell.length_b   1.000
_cell.length_c   1.000
_cell.angle_alpha   90.00
_cell.angle_beta   90.00
_cell.angle_gamma   90.00
#
_symmetry.space_group_name_H-M   'P 1'
#
loop_
_entity.id
_entity.type
_entity.pdbx_description
1 polymer ?
#
loop_
_entity_poly.entity_id
_entity_poly.type
_entity_poly.pdbx_seq_one_letter_code
_entity_poly.pdbx_strand_id
1 'polypeptide(L)'
;YQPHISAGRVPTDAGYRLYVNNLSNQSQSTHELTSTRSAQTISKRVESLKDRTDAAIKIAAETLSDLTGNTAFATLSDTVYFHGLHQLFSQPEFIDQLRAAQAARFLDQMGEWLFGSFDHGFAKELGIFIGAENPFLRTSGMTMVVSRFESPYSDSSYIGIVGPTRQNYEKVTSLVRLTGEKLEEALA
;
A
#
# COMPACT_ATOMS: atom_id res chain seq x y z
N TYR A 1 14.89 -9.92 16.36
CA TYR A 1 14.19 -9.81 17.65
C TYR A 1 13.51 -11.13 17.99
N GLN A 2 13.60 -11.57 19.22
CA GLN A 2 13.00 -12.81 19.72
C GLN A 2 11.99 -12.47 20.84
N PRO A 3 10.70 -12.59 20.59
CA PRO A 3 9.65 -12.17 21.52
C PRO A 3 9.63 -13.01 22.82
N HIS A 4 10.08 -14.26 22.73
CA HIS A 4 10.13 -15.22 23.85
C HIS A 4 11.26 -16.20 23.64
N ILE A 5 11.82 -16.79 24.72
CA ILE A 5 12.95 -17.74 24.65
C ILE A 5 12.65 -18.95 23.76
N SER A 6 11.38 -19.37 23.69
CA SER A 6 10.92 -20.49 22.85
C SER A 6 10.33 -20.05 21.50
N ALA A 7 10.26 -18.76 21.22
CA ALA A 7 9.75 -18.25 19.96
C ALA A 7 10.83 -18.16 18.89
N GLY A 8 10.47 -18.32 17.64
CA GLY A 8 11.32 -18.02 16.50
C GLY A 8 11.77 -16.56 16.51
N ARG A 9 12.82 -16.24 15.75
CA ARG A 9 13.27 -14.85 15.56
C ARG A 9 12.32 -14.13 14.61
N VAL A 10 11.85 -12.94 15.00
CA VAL A 10 11.06 -12.04 14.16
C VAL A 10 11.97 -10.92 13.68
N PRO A 11 11.97 -10.58 12.38
CA PRO A 11 12.73 -9.42 11.88
C PRO A 11 12.30 -8.13 12.59
N THR A 12 13.21 -7.20 12.73
CA THR A 12 12.94 -5.82 13.14
C THR A 12 12.52 -4.99 11.91
N ASP A 13 12.00 -3.79 12.12
CA ASP A 13 11.69 -2.85 11.01
C ASP A 13 12.95 -2.62 10.13
N ALA A 14 14.13 -2.47 10.74
CA ALA A 14 15.41 -2.38 10.02
C ALA A 14 15.74 -3.64 9.22
N GLY A 15 15.39 -4.82 9.72
CA GLY A 15 15.55 -6.09 9.00
C GLY A 15 14.65 -6.16 7.77
N TYR A 16 13.38 -5.75 7.90
CA TYR A 16 12.47 -5.64 6.77
C TYR A 16 12.94 -4.57 5.76
N ARG A 17 13.46 -3.44 6.23
CA ARG A 17 14.03 -2.39 5.36
C ARG A 17 15.20 -2.92 4.52
N LEU A 18 16.13 -3.64 5.14
CA LEU A 18 17.25 -4.25 4.44
C LEU A 18 16.76 -5.23 3.35
N TYR A 19 15.75 -6.04 3.67
CA TYR A 19 15.15 -6.97 2.71
C TYR A 19 14.53 -6.22 1.52
N VAL A 20 13.74 -5.19 1.78
CA VAL A 20 13.10 -4.37 0.74
C VAL A 20 14.14 -3.67 -0.16
N ASN A 21 15.20 -3.13 0.42
CA ASN A 21 16.29 -2.51 -0.34
C ASN A 21 16.99 -3.52 -1.27
N ASN A 22 17.15 -4.76 -0.82
CA ASN A 22 17.70 -5.82 -1.66
C ASN A 22 16.77 -6.22 -2.80
N LEU A 23 15.45 -6.24 -2.56
CA LEU A 23 14.45 -6.46 -3.64
C LEU A 23 14.53 -5.36 -4.70
N SER A 24 14.65 -4.10 -4.29
CA SER A 24 14.75 -2.96 -5.22
C SER A 24 16.00 -3.03 -6.09
N ASN A 25 17.10 -3.55 -5.58
CA ASN A 25 18.36 -3.75 -6.32
C ASN A 25 18.31 -4.95 -7.29
N GLN A 26 17.40 -5.90 -7.06
CA GLN A 26 17.21 -7.09 -7.92
C GLN A 26 16.12 -6.88 -9.00
N SER A 27 15.64 -5.66 -9.18
CA SER A 27 14.46 -5.28 -10.00
C SER A 27 14.49 -5.64 -11.49
N GLN A 28 15.36 -6.52 -11.95
CA GLN A 28 15.28 -7.14 -13.29
C GLN A 28 14.22 -8.26 -13.37
N SER A 29 13.70 -8.74 -12.23
CA SER A 29 12.71 -9.84 -12.18
C SER A 29 11.25 -9.38 -12.19
N THR A 30 10.99 -8.08 -12.18
CA THR A 30 9.62 -7.53 -12.12
C THR A 30 8.78 -7.79 -13.36
N HIS A 31 9.40 -8.08 -14.50
CA HIS A 31 8.70 -8.44 -15.73
C HIS A 31 7.98 -9.80 -15.66
N GLU A 32 8.42 -10.73 -14.82
CA GLU A 32 7.73 -12.04 -14.67
C GLU A 32 6.44 -11.92 -13.87
N LEU A 33 6.35 -10.99 -12.92
CA LEU A 33 5.14 -10.79 -12.10
C LEU A 33 4.01 -10.08 -12.87
N THR A 34 4.33 -9.31 -13.90
CA THR A 34 3.31 -8.64 -14.75
C THR A 34 2.54 -9.63 -15.62
N SER A 35 3.07 -10.81 -15.86
CA SER A 35 2.38 -11.90 -16.58
C SER A 35 1.46 -12.73 -15.67
N THR A 36 1.40 -12.45 -14.37
CA THR A 36 0.61 -13.21 -13.42
C THR A 36 -0.90 -12.98 -13.60
N ARG A 37 -1.69 -13.97 -13.18
CA ARG A 37 -3.15 -13.89 -13.15
C ARG A 37 -3.65 -12.64 -12.37
N SER A 38 -2.91 -12.23 -11.35
CA SER A 38 -3.20 -11.05 -10.55
C SER A 38 -3.10 -9.76 -11.36
N ALA A 39 -2.03 -9.60 -12.15
CA ALA A 39 -1.83 -8.46 -13.04
C ALA A 39 -2.96 -8.34 -14.08
N GLN A 40 -3.31 -9.45 -14.70
CA GLN A 40 -4.43 -9.50 -15.66
C GLN A 40 -5.78 -9.14 -15.01
N THR A 41 -5.98 -9.51 -13.76
CA THR A 41 -7.22 -9.19 -13.02
C THR A 41 -7.33 -7.70 -12.78
N ILE A 42 -6.26 -7.03 -12.33
CA ILE A 42 -6.22 -5.58 -12.14
C ILE A 42 -6.51 -4.87 -13.46
N SER A 43 -5.74 -5.17 -14.51
CA SER A 43 -5.89 -4.53 -15.82
C SER A 43 -7.31 -4.62 -16.35
N LYS A 44 -7.92 -5.81 -16.37
CA LYS A 44 -9.29 -6.02 -16.86
C LYS A 44 -10.33 -5.24 -16.06
N ARG A 45 -10.22 -5.21 -14.72
CA ARG A 45 -11.19 -4.53 -13.88
C ARG A 45 -11.11 -3.01 -14.04
N VAL A 46 -9.91 -2.45 -14.05
CA VAL A 46 -9.68 -1.01 -14.24
C VAL A 46 -10.15 -0.58 -15.64
N GLU A 47 -9.72 -1.28 -16.69
CA GLU A 47 -10.06 -0.97 -18.07
C GLU A 47 -11.56 -1.01 -18.35
N SER A 48 -12.29 -1.91 -17.68
CA SER A 48 -13.75 -1.99 -17.83
C SER A 48 -14.49 -0.76 -17.32
N LEU A 49 -13.84 0.13 -16.57
CA LEU A 49 -14.44 1.32 -15.93
C LEU A 49 -13.70 2.62 -16.30
N LYS A 50 -12.84 2.62 -17.31
CA LYS A 50 -12.01 3.77 -17.70
C LYS A 50 -12.79 5.07 -17.93
N ASP A 51 -14.02 4.98 -18.43
CA ASP A 51 -14.91 6.14 -18.66
C ASP A 51 -15.56 6.67 -17.37
N ARG A 52 -15.29 6.06 -16.21
CA ARG A 52 -15.84 6.40 -14.90
C ARG A 52 -14.72 6.43 -13.86
N THR A 53 -13.99 7.55 -13.81
CA THR A 53 -12.80 7.74 -12.99
C THR A 53 -12.93 7.22 -11.55
N ASP A 54 -13.97 7.66 -10.82
CA ASP A 54 -14.20 7.21 -9.45
C ASP A 54 -14.40 5.70 -9.34
N ALA A 55 -15.12 5.12 -10.27
CA ALA A 55 -15.39 3.69 -10.26
C ALA A 55 -14.11 2.88 -10.59
N ALA A 56 -13.29 3.37 -11.51
CA ALA A 56 -12.01 2.76 -11.84
C ALA A 56 -11.05 2.78 -10.65
N ILE A 57 -10.93 3.93 -9.96
CA ILE A 57 -10.08 4.06 -8.78
C ILE A 57 -10.58 3.16 -7.63
N LYS A 58 -11.90 3.14 -7.36
CA LYS A 58 -12.48 2.28 -6.33
C LYS A 58 -12.26 0.80 -6.62
N ILE A 59 -12.54 0.34 -7.83
CA ILE A 59 -12.36 -1.08 -8.18
C ILE A 59 -10.89 -1.49 -8.17
N ALA A 60 -9.96 -0.56 -8.47
CA ALA A 60 -8.53 -0.80 -8.33
C ALA A 60 -8.15 -1.04 -6.87
N ALA A 61 -8.61 -0.18 -5.94
CA ALA A 61 -8.36 -0.35 -4.51
C ALA A 61 -9.01 -1.64 -3.96
N GLU A 62 -10.25 -1.96 -4.34
CA GLU A 62 -10.90 -3.22 -3.98
C GLU A 62 -10.10 -4.43 -4.45
N THR A 63 -9.70 -4.42 -5.72
CA THR A 63 -8.92 -5.52 -6.32
C THR A 63 -7.55 -5.67 -5.64
N LEU A 64 -6.89 -4.56 -5.34
CA LEU A 64 -5.60 -4.54 -4.64
C LEU A 64 -5.73 -5.13 -3.22
N SER A 65 -6.78 -4.77 -2.50
CA SER A 65 -7.09 -5.32 -1.18
C SER A 65 -7.31 -6.84 -1.24
N ASP A 66 -8.17 -7.30 -2.17
CA ASP A 66 -8.46 -8.73 -2.34
C ASP A 66 -7.20 -9.56 -2.65
N LEU A 67 -6.33 -9.03 -3.52
CA LEU A 67 -5.11 -9.73 -3.94
C LEU A 67 -4.00 -9.73 -2.90
N THR A 68 -3.91 -8.68 -2.07
CA THR A 68 -2.85 -8.55 -1.07
C THR A 68 -3.24 -9.07 0.31
N GLY A 69 -4.54 -9.11 0.61
CA GLY A 69 -5.04 -9.39 1.95
C GLY A 69 -4.78 -8.25 2.93
N ASN A 70 -4.60 -7.03 2.43
CA ASN A 70 -4.34 -5.81 3.21
C ASN A 70 -5.46 -4.78 3.00
N THR A 71 -5.56 -3.81 3.88
CA THR A 71 -6.41 -2.64 3.63
C THR A 71 -5.80 -1.83 2.48
N ALA A 72 -6.56 -1.63 1.41
CA ALA A 72 -6.16 -0.73 0.34
C ALA A 72 -6.77 0.67 0.54
N PHE A 73 -6.08 1.67 0.00
CA PHE A 73 -6.57 3.05 -0.06
C PHE A 73 -6.27 3.67 -1.42
N ALA A 74 -7.09 4.64 -1.80
CA ALA A 74 -6.84 5.47 -2.98
C ALA A 74 -7.38 6.88 -2.76
N THR A 75 -6.75 7.89 -3.37
CA THR A 75 -7.27 9.26 -3.36
C THR A 75 -8.35 9.43 -4.41
N LEU A 76 -9.43 10.10 -4.02
CA LEU A 76 -10.55 10.48 -4.86
C LEU A 76 -10.77 11.99 -4.67
N SER A 77 -10.34 12.80 -5.62
CA SER A 77 -10.32 14.26 -5.46
C SER A 77 -9.60 14.65 -4.15
N ASP A 78 -10.30 15.20 -3.18
CA ASP A 78 -9.81 15.69 -1.89
C ASP A 78 -10.06 14.71 -0.72
N THR A 79 -10.49 13.48 -1.02
CA THR A 79 -10.79 12.46 0.00
C THR A 79 -9.98 11.19 -0.19
N VAL A 80 -9.89 10.38 0.85
CA VAL A 80 -9.25 9.05 0.80
C VAL A 80 -10.33 7.98 0.91
N TYR A 81 -10.39 7.13 -0.09
CA TYR A 81 -11.22 5.93 -0.10
C TYR A 81 -10.44 4.76 0.48
N PHE A 82 -11.05 4.01 1.37
CA PHE A 82 -10.50 2.80 1.95
C PHE A 82 -11.33 1.57 1.59
N HIS A 83 -10.66 0.45 1.32
CA HIS A 83 -11.29 -0.86 1.18
C HIS A 83 -10.57 -1.92 2.00
N GLY A 84 -11.34 -2.85 2.59
CA GLY A 84 -10.78 -3.97 3.37
C GLY A 84 -10.27 -3.58 4.75
N LEU A 85 -10.83 -2.57 5.42
CA LEU A 85 -10.46 -2.20 6.80
C LEU A 85 -10.52 -3.38 7.78
N HIS A 86 -11.47 -4.30 7.59
CA HIS A 86 -11.57 -5.51 8.40
C HIS A 86 -10.32 -6.39 8.29
N GLN A 87 -9.62 -6.39 7.17
CA GLN A 87 -8.39 -7.17 6.99
C GLN A 87 -7.28 -6.67 7.90
N LEU A 88 -7.14 -5.34 8.08
CA LEU A 88 -6.17 -4.75 8.99
C LEU A 88 -6.48 -5.14 10.43
N PHE A 89 -7.71 -4.89 10.88
CA PHE A 89 -8.11 -5.12 12.27
C PHE A 89 -8.27 -6.60 12.64
N SER A 90 -8.29 -7.51 11.66
CA SER A 90 -8.26 -8.95 11.88
C SER A 90 -6.84 -9.51 12.06
N GLN A 91 -5.80 -8.72 11.81
CA GLN A 91 -4.42 -9.18 12.00
C GLN A 91 -4.07 -9.31 13.48
N PRO A 92 -3.30 -10.33 13.86
CA PRO A 92 -2.90 -10.54 15.26
C PRO A 92 -2.22 -9.34 15.92
N GLU A 93 -1.53 -8.54 15.12
CA GLU A 93 -0.84 -7.33 15.56
C GLU A 93 -1.79 -6.25 16.10
N PHE A 94 -3.07 -6.26 15.69
CA PHE A 94 -4.08 -5.26 16.05
C PHE A 94 -5.19 -5.80 16.96
N ILE A 95 -5.03 -6.98 17.56
CA ILE A 95 -5.91 -7.50 18.62
C ILE A 95 -5.76 -6.62 19.88
N ASP A 96 -4.57 -6.09 20.12
CA ASP A 96 -4.33 -5.14 21.21
C ASP A 96 -5.06 -3.81 20.96
N GLN A 97 -5.86 -3.38 21.94
CA GLN A 97 -6.71 -2.20 21.85
C GLN A 97 -5.90 -0.91 21.57
N LEU A 98 -4.71 -0.78 22.15
CA LEU A 98 -3.86 0.39 21.94
C LEU A 98 -3.37 0.45 20.50
N ARG A 99 -2.91 -0.65 19.97
CA ARG A 99 -2.45 -0.75 18.56
C ARG A 99 -3.59 -0.53 17.57
N ALA A 100 -4.77 -1.09 17.85
CA ALA A 100 -5.95 -0.84 17.03
C ALA A 100 -6.33 0.66 17.01
N ALA A 101 -6.31 1.32 18.17
CA ALA A 101 -6.58 2.76 18.27
C ALA A 101 -5.52 3.60 17.52
N GLN A 102 -4.25 3.21 17.58
CA GLN A 102 -3.18 3.88 16.84
C GLN A 102 -3.37 3.70 15.32
N ALA A 103 -3.74 2.50 14.87
CA ALA A 103 -4.03 2.24 13.46
C ALA A 103 -5.23 3.07 12.97
N ALA A 104 -6.31 3.13 13.74
CA ALA A 104 -7.47 3.95 13.42
C ALA A 104 -7.11 5.44 13.30
N ARG A 105 -6.36 5.98 14.28
CA ARG A 105 -5.89 7.37 14.23
C ARG A 105 -5.05 7.67 12.98
N PHE A 106 -4.22 6.73 12.56
CA PHE A 106 -3.44 6.88 11.34
C PHE A 106 -4.34 6.97 10.09
N LEU A 107 -5.32 6.09 9.99
CA LEU A 107 -6.26 6.10 8.86
C LEU A 107 -7.03 7.42 8.81
N ASP A 108 -7.46 7.95 9.97
CA ASP A 108 -8.14 9.25 10.06
C ASP A 108 -7.26 10.42 9.58
N GLN A 109 -5.95 10.36 9.84
CA GLN A 109 -4.99 11.41 9.49
C GLN A 109 -4.37 11.24 8.09
N MET A 110 -4.65 10.14 7.41
CA MET A 110 -4.02 9.80 6.13
C MET A 110 -4.31 10.85 5.04
N GLY A 111 -5.51 11.43 5.03
CA GLY A 111 -5.86 12.49 4.09
C GLY A 111 -4.97 13.72 4.25
N GLU A 112 -4.80 14.21 5.48
CA GLU A 112 -3.93 15.35 5.78
C GLU A 112 -2.48 15.08 5.34
N TRP A 113 -2.03 13.83 5.48
CA TRP A 113 -0.69 13.44 5.08
C TRP A 113 -0.55 13.36 3.56
N LEU A 114 -1.49 12.74 2.85
CA LEU A 114 -1.41 12.57 1.39
C LEU A 114 -1.58 13.90 0.64
N PHE A 115 -2.43 14.80 1.14
CA PHE A 115 -2.72 16.09 0.50
C PHE A 115 -1.91 17.25 1.07
N GLY A 116 -1.18 17.04 2.17
CA GLY A 116 -0.37 18.08 2.80
C GLY A 116 0.80 18.52 1.92
N SER A 117 1.29 19.74 2.14
CA SER A 117 2.41 20.35 1.39
C SER A 117 3.77 19.69 1.68
N PHE A 118 3.80 18.47 2.17
CA PHE A 118 5.03 17.73 2.36
C PHE A 118 5.51 17.21 1.01
N ASP A 119 6.71 17.63 0.63
CA ASP A 119 7.51 16.91 -0.33
C ASP A 119 7.86 15.55 0.31
N HIS A 120 7.00 14.56 0.06
CA HIS A 120 7.04 13.25 0.72
C HIS A 120 8.29 12.45 0.37
N GLY A 121 9.26 13.05 -0.32
CA GLY A 121 10.44 12.33 -0.81
C GLY A 121 10.10 11.18 -1.76
N PHE A 122 8.82 11.01 -2.09
CA PHE A 122 8.41 10.14 -3.19
C PHE A 122 8.68 10.84 -4.51
N ALA A 123 9.88 11.21 -4.75
CA ALA A 123 10.23 11.75 -6.06
C ALA A 123 9.95 10.74 -7.18
N LYS A 124 9.48 9.53 -6.85
CA LYS A 124 9.31 8.43 -7.81
C LYS A 124 8.20 7.47 -7.37
N GLU A 125 7.41 7.09 -8.31
CA GLU A 125 6.45 6.00 -8.48
C GLU A 125 6.02 5.12 -7.27
N LEU A 126 6.89 4.77 -6.32
CA LEU A 126 6.59 3.87 -5.21
C LEU A 126 7.26 4.29 -3.90
N GLY A 127 6.45 4.50 -2.86
CA GLY A 127 6.90 4.74 -1.48
C GLY A 127 6.62 3.52 -0.58
N ILE A 128 7.59 3.17 0.27
CA ILE A 128 7.46 2.06 1.22
C ILE A 128 7.90 2.57 2.60
N PHE A 129 6.99 2.54 3.58
CA PHE A 129 7.21 3.02 4.95
C PHE A 129 6.98 1.88 5.93
N ILE A 130 8.03 1.42 6.59
CA ILE A 130 8.03 0.24 7.46
C ILE A 130 8.10 0.70 8.92
N GLY A 131 7.07 0.39 9.70
CA GLY A 131 7.05 0.64 11.14
C GLY A 131 7.33 2.10 11.48
N ALA A 132 8.37 2.34 12.27
CA ALA A 132 8.74 3.66 12.76
C ALA A 132 9.25 4.65 11.68
N GLU A 133 9.46 4.20 10.45
CA GLU A 133 9.85 5.09 9.33
C GLU A 133 8.70 5.96 8.86
N ASN A 134 7.47 5.56 9.17
CA ASN A 134 6.31 6.38 8.85
C ASN A 134 6.36 7.67 9.70
N PRO A 135 6.41 8.85 9.10
CA PRO A 135 6.57 10.11 9.82
C PRO A 135 5.41 10.41 10.78
N PHE A 136 4.21 9.86 10.53
CA PHE A 136 3.03 10.03 11.38
C PHE A 136 2.81 8.88 12.37
N LEU A 137 3.29 7.70 12.03
CA LEU A 137 3.21 6.53 12.88
C LEU A 137 4.61 6.09 13.28
N ARG A 138 5.12 6.65 14.31
CA ARG A 138 6.27 6.05 15.04
C ARG A 138 5.88 4.74 15.73
N THR A 139 4.89 4.02 15.16
CA THR A 139 4.30 2.82 15.74
C THR A 139 4.87 1.63 15.02
N SER A 140 5.65 0.82 15.72
CA SER A 140 6.10 -0.47 15.23
C SER A 140 4.89 -1.37 14.88
N GLY A 141 5.00 -2.14 13.80
CA GLY A 141 4.03 -3.15 13.44
C GLY A 141 3.15 -2.86 12.22
N MET A 142 3.19 -1.64 11.67
CA MET A 142 2.46 -1.30 10.43
C MET A 142 3.41 -0.92 9.30
N THR A 143 3.00 -1.24 8.09
CA THR A 143 3.66 -0.80 6.84
C THR A 143 2.66 -0.16 5.92
N MET A 144 3.07 0.89 5.25
CA MET A 144 2.35 1.47 4.12
C MET A 144 3.20 1.33 2.86
N VAL A 145 2.56 0.88 1.77
CA VAL A 145 3.13 0.88 0.42
C VAL A 145 2.22 1.69 -0.46
N VAL A 146 2.75 2.67 -1.15
CA VAL A 146 1.97 3.64 -1.92
C VAL A 146 2.61 3.92 -3.27
N SER A 147 1.80 3.97 -4.33
CA SER A 147 2.17 4.41 -5.67
C SER A 147 1.46 5.72 -5.98
N ARG A 148 2.18 6.62 -6.64
CA ARG A 148 1.63 7.83 -7.23
C ARG A 148 1.15 7.49 -8.65
N PHE A 149 0.06 8.14 -9.09
CA PHE A 149 -0.42 8.12 -10.47
C PHE A 149 -1.08 9.45 -10.83
N GLU A 150 -1.16 9.76 -12.11
CA GLU A 150 -1.90 10.91 -12.61
C GLU A 150 -3.38 10.56 -12.81
N SER A 151 -4.27 11.48 -12.50
CA SER A 151 -5.71 11.30 -12.68
C SER A 151 -6.35 12.61 -13.14
N PRO A 152 -7.60 12.58 -13.67
CA PRO A 152 -8.34 13.81 -13.98
C PRO A 152 -8.55 14.76 -12.81
N TYR A 153 -8.31 14.31 -11.56
CA TYR A 153 -8.45 15.14 -10.35
C TYR A 153 -7.16 15.85 -9.96
N SER A 154 -6.00 15.23 -10.23
CA SER A 154 -4.71 15.74 -9.78
C SER A 154 -3.55 15.02 -10.47
N ASP A 155 -2.48 15.76 -10.71
CA ASP A 155 -1.19 15.22 -11.16
C ASP A 155 -0.52 14.35 -10.06
N SER A 156 -1.08 14.33 -8.85
CA SER A 156 -0.57 13.60 -7.70
C SER A 156 -1.69 12.86 -6.96
N SER A 157 -2.25 11.86 -7.61
CA SER A 157 -3.17 10.90 -6.98
C SER A 157 -2.38 9.71 -6.45
N TYR A 158 -2.91 9.05 -5.43
CA TYR A 158 -2.23 7.96 -4.73
C TYR A 158 -3.11 6.73 -4.61
N ILE A 159 -2.49 5.56 -4.77
CA ILE A 159 -3.08 4.26 -4.46
C ILE A 159 -2.08 3.42 -3.68
N GLY A 160 -2.54 2.66 -2.69
CA GLY A 160 -1.64 1.86 -1.88
C GLY A 160 -2.34 0.92 -0.92
N ILE A 161 -1.53 0.32 -0.06
CA ILE A 161 -2.00 -0.55 1.03
C ILE A 161 -1.43 -0.13 2.37
N VAL A 162 -2.19 -0.47 3.41
CA VAL A 162 -1.75 -0.48 4.80
C VAL A 162 -1.94 -1.88 5.35
N GLY A 163 -0.92 -2.41 5.99
CA GLY A 163 -0.94 -3.75 6.57
C GLY A 163 0.12 -3.93 7.64
N PRO A 164 0.29 -5.14 8.19
CA PRO A 164 1.34 -5.44 9.16
C PRO A 164 2.73 -5.37 8.52
N THR A 165 3.77 -5.13 9.33
CA THR A 165 5.17 -5.20 8.85
C THR A 165 5.52 -6.59 8.35
N ARG A 166 4.86 -7.61 8.85
CA ARG A 166 4.99 -9.01 8.44
C ARG A 166 4.15 -9.29 7.18
N GLN A 167 4.70 -9.01 6.01
CA GLN A 167 4.02 -9.24 4.73
C GLN A 167 4.96 -9.68 3.62
N ASN A 168 4.41 -10.15 2.50
CA ASN A 168 5.18 -10.45 1.30
C ASN A 168 5.45 -9.15 0.51
N TYR A 169 6.56 -8.50 0.80
CA TYR A 169 6.93 -7.22 0.17
C TYR A 169 7.10 -7.32 -1.34
N GLU A 170 7.67 -8.40 -1.86
CA GLU A 170 7.85 -8.59 -3.31
C GLU A 170 6.51 -8.56 -4.03
N LYS A 171 5.55 -9.34 -3.55
CA LYS A 171 4.19 -9.37 -4.10
C LYS A 171 3.48 -8.03 -3.96
N VAL A 172 3.51 -7.45 -2.76
CA VAL A 172 2.78 -6.22 -2.45
C VAL A 172 3.31 -5.04 -3.24
N THR A 173 4.62 -4.83 -3.27
CA THR A 173 5.23 -3.71 -4.00
C THR A 173 4.98 -3.81 -5.50
N SER A 174 5.06 -5.01 -6.08
CA SER A 174 4.77 -5.25 -7.49
C SER A 174 3.31 -4.95 -7.83
N LEU A 175 2.35 -5.39 -6.97
CA LEU A 175 0.92 -5.15 -7.21
C LEU A 175 0.55 -3.67 -7.03
N VAL A 176 1.09 -2.99 -6.02
CA VAL A 176 0.82 -1.56 -5.80
C VAL A 176 1.34 -0.73 -6.96
N ARG A 177 2.58 -0.96 -7.40
CA ARG A 177 3.16 -0.28 -8.57
C ARG A 177 2.31 -0.51 -9.81
N LEU A 178 2.04 -1.77 -10.15
CA LEU A 178 1.25 -2.13 -11.32
C LEU A 178 -0.14 -1.48 -11.30
N THR A 179 -0.78 -1.41 -10.11
CA THR A 179 -2.11 -0.81 -10.00
C THR A 179 -2.05 0.69 -10.30
N GLY A 180 -1.03 1.40 -9.82
CA GLY A 180 -0.80 2.81 -10.16
C GLY A 180 -0.61 3.01 -11.67
N GLU A 181 0.29 2.24 -12.30
CA GLU A 181 0.54 2.27 -13.74
C GLU A 181 -0.74 2.01 -14.55
N LYS A 182 -1.54 1.01 -14.17
CA LYS A 182 -2.79 0.69 -14.88
C LYS A 182 -3.90 1.71 -14.68
N LEU A 183 -3.94 2.39 -13.54
CA LEU A 183 -4.84 3.53 -13.34
C LEU A 183 -4.42 4.70 -14.23
N GLU A 184 -3.15 5.06 -14.26
CA GLU A 184 -2.64 6.14 -15.11
C GLU A 184 -2.92 5.87 -16.59
N GLU A 185 -2.62 4.65 -17.09
CA GLU A 185 -2.93 4.24 -18.47
C GLU A 185 -4.43 4.32 -18.80
N ALA A 186 -5.30 3.96 -17.85
CA ALA A 186 -6.73 3.90 -18.11
C ALA A 186 -7.44 5.25 -17.97
N LEU A 187 -6.85 6.20 -17.24
CA LEU A 187 -7.44 7.51 -16.95
C LEU A 187 -6.81 8.66 -17.76
N ALA A 188 -5.69 8.38 -18.47
CA ALA A 188 -5.11 9.29 -19.45
C ALA A 188 -6.04 9.45 -20.66
#